data_922133bc4cdbcfa341a2931645273d60
#
_entry.id   922133bc4cdbcfa341a2931645273d60
#
_cell.length_a   1.000
_cell.length_b   1.000
_cell.length_c   1.000
_cell.angle_alpha   90.00
_cell.angle_beta   90.00
_cell.angle_gamma   90.00
#
_symmetry.space_group_name_H-M   'P 1'
#
loop_
_entity.id
_entity.type
_entity.pdbx_description
1 polymer ?
#
loop_
_entity_poly.entity_id
_entity_poly.type
_entity_poly.pdbx_seq_one_letter_code
_entity_poly.pdbx_strand_id
1 'polypeptide(L)'
;MAMGSTNDRFVRYVRNHLKEYGFKLYLGKGKEVNSKEGWRSSGFFCLESRVIAVGTGAPQFIETLVHEYAHFLQWLDSTDSLLEREDTAARHVSDYLHGNKGKLNLTLRKSFQKVMEFERDAEMRAVKCIVTHKLNIPIEMYIKRANLYIYSHYLYMLLRKYSWKKNPNKSCKVIAEMPSNFRTKAHKSCPLKIYKLLQTYW
;
A
#
# COMPACT_ATOMS: atom_id res chain seq x y z
N MET A 1 28.86 2.76 -22.20
CA MET A 1 28.03 3.06 -21.01
C MET A 1 27.26 1.81 -20.65
N ALA A 2 27.46 1.26 -19.45
CA ALA A 2 26.69 0.11 -19.00
C ALA A 2 25.21 0.53 -18.92
N MET A 3 24.34 -0.17 -19.65
CA MET A 3 22.89 0.03 -19.55
C MET A 3 22.48 -0.40 -18.13
N GLY A 4 22.06 0.57 -17.30
CA GLY A 4 21.59 0.30 -15.96
C GLY A 4 20.44 -0.73 -15.94
N SER A 5 20.28 -1.46 -14.84
CA SER A 5 19.25 -2.48 -14.69
C SER A 5 17.85 -1.93 -15.02
N THR A 6 16.89 -2.81 -15.30
CA THR A 6 15.48 -2.40 -15.52
C THR A 6 14.95 -1.61 -14.32
N ASN A 7 15.37 -1.99 -13.11
CA ASN A 7 15.01 -1.29 -11.88
C ASN A 7 15.60 0.13 -11.84
N ASP A 8 16.87 0.32 -12.26
CA ASP A 8 17.49 1.66 -12.31
C ASP A 8 16.80 2.58 -13.33
N ARG A 9 16.37 2.01 -14.46
CA ARG A 9 15.58 2.76 -15.46
C ARG A 9 14.23 3.19 -14.89
N PHE A 10 13.55 2.31 -14.17
CA PHE A 10 12.28 2.63 -13.53
C PHE A 10 12.44 3.70 -12.44
N VAL A 11 13.43 3.59 -11.57
CA VAL A 11 13.73 4.61 -10.55
C VAL A 11 13.97 5.98 -11.20
N ARG A 12 14.74 6.03 -12.30
CA ARG A 12 14.95 7.29 -13.04
C ARG A 12 13.67 7.83 -13.67
N TYR A 13 12.85 6.96 -14.25
CA TYR A 13 11.57 7.32 -14.81
C TYR A 13 10.66 7.95 -13.74
N VAL A 14 10.47 7.27 -12.60
CA VAL A 14 9.66 7.78 -11.49
C VAL A 14 10.19 9.14 -11.00
N ARG A 15 11.50 9.27 -10.82
CA ARG A 15 12.11 10.54 -10.38
C ARG A 15 11.82 11.69 -11.33
N ASN A 16 11.95 11.46 -12.63
CA ASN A 16 11.69 12.49 -13.64
C ASN A 16 10.22 12.86 -13.68
N HIS A 17 9.32 11.87 -13.70
CA HIS A 17 7.89 12.11 -13.72
C HIS A 17 7.40 12.86 -12.46
N LEU A 18 7.87 12.48 -11.28
CA LEU A 18 7.58 13.22 -10.05
C LEU A 18 8.04 14.68 -10.11
N LYS A 19 9.21 14.95 -10.69
CA LYS A 19 9.77 16.29 -10.82
C LYS A 19 8.88 17.21 -11.68
N GLU A 20 8.24 16.69 -12.71
CA GLU A 20 7.31 17.42 -13.58
C GLU A 20 6.13 18.05 -12.81
N TYR A 21 5.75 17.41 -11.70
CA TYR A 21 4.66 17.85 -10.81
C TYR A 21 5.15 18.44 -9.47
N GLY A 22 6.45 18.74 -9.36
CA GLY A 22 7.03 19.34 -8.16
C GLY A 22 7.21 18.41 -6.99
N PHE A 23 7.16 17.07 -7.20
CA PHE A 23 7.43 16.06 -6.19
C PHE A 23 8.89 15.61 -6.21
N LYS A 24 9.34 15.02 -5.09
CA LYS A 24 10.69 14.46 -4.92
C LYS A 24 10.61 12.96 -4.67
N LEU A 25 11.60 12.21 -5.16
CA LEU A 25 11.85 10.84 -4.79
C LEU A 25 13.00 10.78 -3.78
N TYR A 26 12.71 10.35 -2.55
CA TYR A 26 13.70 10.08 -1.51
C TYR A 26 13.95 8.58 -1.37
N LEU A 27 15.20 8.17 -1.51
CA LEU A 27 15.64 6.77 -1.37
C LEU A 27 16.53 6.66 -0.13
N GLY A 28 15.95 6.16 0.96
CA GLY A 28 16.65 5.91 2.22
C GLY A 28 17.50 4.64 2.15
N LYS A 29 18.70 4.63 2.76
CA LYS A 29 19.59 3.46 2.78
C LYS A 29 19.06 2.31 3.65
N GLY A 30 18.17 2.59 4.61
CA GLY A 30 17.57 1.59 5.51
C GLY A 30 16.47 0.76 4.84
N LYS A 31 15.94 -0.22 5.57
CA LYS A 31 14.74 -0.99 5.16
C LYS A 31 13.47 -0.17 5.28
N GLU A 32 13.49 0.85 6.12
CA GLU A 32 12.37 1.75 6.42
C GLU A 32 12.82 3.20 6.31
N VAL A 33 11.86 4.08 6.10
CA VAL A 33 11.99 5.53 6.08
C VAL A 33 11.11 6.13 7.16
N ASN A 34 11.50 7.29 7.68
CA ASN A 34 10.73 8.02 8.68
C ASN A 34 9.92 9.13 8.02
N SER A 35 8.65 9.25 8.39
CA SER A 35 7.85 10.41 8.06
C SER A 35 8.22 11.62 8.95
N LYS A 36 7.74 12.80 8.57
CA LYS A 36 7.89 14.01 9.43
C LYS A 36 7.15 13.87 10.75
N GLU A 37 6.04 13.11 10.77
CA GLU A 37 5.21 12.82 11.93
C GLU A 37 5.82 11.74 12.85
N GLY A 38 7.01 11.19 12.49
CA GLY A 38 7.76 10.25 13.30
C GLY A 38 7.35 8.76 13.15
N TRP A 39 6.42 8.41 12.28
CA TRP A 39 6.14 7.00 12.01
C TRP A 39 7.12 6.42 10.98
N ARG A 40 7.26 5.09 11.00
CA ARG A 40 8.21 4.35 10.16
C ARG A 40 7.47 3.37 9.25
N SER A 41 7.88 3.31 7.99
CA SER A 41 7.38 2.35 7.00
C SER A 41 8.43 2.00 5.96
N SER A 42 8.18 0.95 5.17
CA SER A 42 9.03 0.60 4.02
C SER A 42 9.04 1.68 2.93
N GLY A 43 7.94 2.44 2.80
CA GLY A 43 7.78 3.57 1.91
C GLY A 43 6.50 4.32 2.24
N PHE A 44 6.35 5.53 1.67
CA PHE A 44 5.12 6.30 1.71
C PHE A 44 5.08 7.34 0.59
N PHE A 45 3.88 7.65 0.14
CA PHE A 45 3.53 8.83 -0.62
C PHE A 45 2.94 9.89 0.30
N CYS A 46 3.43 11.11 0.24
CA CYS A 46 2.93 12.24 1.04
C CYS A 46 2.67 13.45 0.14
N LEU A 47 1.40 13.80 0.00
CA LEU A 47 0.96 14.94 -0.81
C LEU A 47 1.42 16.26 -0.21
N GLU A 48 1.29 16.43 1.11
CA GLU A 48 1.64 17.68 1.81
C GLU A 48 3.12 18.03 1.67
N SER A 49 4.01 17.05 1.89
CA SER A 49 5.46 17.26 1.72
C SER A 49 5.94 17.07 0.27
N ARG A 50 5.05 16.69 -0.65
CA ARG A 50 5.34 16.39 -2.06
C ARG A 50 6.51 15.43 -2.23
N VAL A 51 6.42 14.27 -1.57
CA VAL A 51 7.48 13.28 -1.60
C VAL A 51 6.93 11.86 -1.73
N ILE A 52 7.64 11.04 -2.51
CA ILE A 52 7.65 9.59 -2.34
C ILE A 52 8.95 9.24 -1.63
N ALA A 53 8.85 8.52 -0.53
CA ALA A 53 10.02 8.03 0.20
C ALA A 53 10.01 6.50 0.26
N VAL A 54 11.15 5.85 0.00
CA VAL A 54 11.27 4.38 0.01
C VAL A 54 12.60 3.96 0.62
N GLY A 55 12.57 2.92 1.48
CA GLY A 55 13.74 2.30 2.05
C GLY A 55 14.37 1.28 1.09
N THR A 56 15.58 1.55 0.60
CA THR A 56 16.26 0.70 -0.42
C THR A 56 16.96 -0.53 0.17
N GLY A 57 17.10 -0.61 1.49
CA GLY A 57 17.67 -1.77 2.17
C GLY A 57 16.75 -2.98 2.28
N ALA A 58 15.48 -2.88 1.85
CA ALA A 58 14.55 -4.00 1.79
C ALA A 58 14.66 -4.73 0.44
N PRO A 59 14.61 -6.08 0.41
CA PRO A 59 14.66 -6.84 -0.86
C PRO A 59 13.55 -6.44 -1.84
N GLN A 60 12.37 -6.05 -1.32
CA GLN A 60 11.20 -5.67 -2.11
C GLN A 60 11.09 -4.16 -2.35
N PHE A 61 12.19 -3.38 -2.26
CA PHE A 61 12.10 -1.93 -2.37
C PHE A 61 11.49 -1.44 -3.69
N ILE A 62 11.68 -2.16 -4.80
CA ILE A 62 11.05 -1.83 -6.10
C ILE A 62 9.55 -2.05 -6.04
N GLU A 63 9.06 -3.10 -5.37
CA GLU A 63 7.62 -3.33 -5.17
C GLU A 63 7.01 -2.20 -4.35
N THR A 64 7.69 -1.77 -3.28
CA THR A 64 7.28 -0.62 -2.48
C THR A 64 7.27 0.67 -3.33
N LEU A 65 8.31 0.91 -4.12
CA LEU A 65 8.35 2.08 -4.99
C LEU A 65 7.20 2.10 -6.01
N VAL A 66 6.90 0.96 -6.61
CA VAL A 66 5.77 0.85 -7.56
C VAL A 66 4.44 1.14 -6.88
N HIS A 67 4.23 0.65 -5.66
CA HIS A 67 3.04 0.90 -4.85
C HIS A 67 2.90 2.40 -4.52
N GLU A 68 3.94 3.02 -3.97
CA GLU A 68 3.89 4.45 -3.62
C GLU A 68 3.75 5.36 -4.86
N TYR A 69 4.36 4.95 -5.98
CA TYR A 69 4.17 5.62 -7.25
C TYR A 69 2.74 5.47 -7.78
N ALA A 70 2.07 4.35 -7.52
CA ALA A 70 0.68 4.17 -7.88
C ALA A 70 -0.25 5.14 -7.11
N HIS A 71 0.03 5.45 -5.85
CA HIS A 71 -0.67 6.51 -5.11
C HIS A 71 -0.46 7.89 -5.73
N PHE A 72 0.73 8.19 -6.22
CA PHE A 72 0.96 9.42 -6.98
C PHE A 72 0.13 9.45 -8.28
N LEU A 73 0.03 8.34 -9.00
CA LEU A 73 -0.83 8.25 -10.20
C LEU A 73 -2.32 8.39 -9.86
N GLN A 74 -2.76 7.85 -8.72
CA GLN A 74 -4.12 8.09 -8.22
C GLN A 74 -4.37 9.59 -7.98
N TRP A 75 -3.40 10.26 -7.34
CA TRP A 75 -3.49 11.70 -7.13
C TRP A 75 -3.59 12.47 -8.44
N LEU A 76 -2.81 12.12 -9.47
CA LEU A 76 -2.88 12.77 -10.79
C LEU A 76 -4.24 12.61 -11.47
N ASP A 77 -4.89 11.46 -11.30
CA ASP A 77 -6.18 11.16 -11.91
C ASP A 77 -7.37 11.61 -11.06
N SER A 78 -7.13 12.04 -9.82
CA SER A 78 -8.18 12.38 -8.86
C SER A 78 -8.65 13.81 -9.00
N THR A 79 -9.93 14.04 -8.74
CA THR A 79 -10.47 15.38 -8.47
C THR A 79 -10.26 15.74 -7.01
N ASP A 80 -10.18 17.04 -6.68
CA ASP A 80 -9.99 17.52 -5.30
C ASP A 80 -11.01 16.92 -4.32
N SER A 81 -12.26 16.79 -4.75
CA SER A 81 -13.33 16.20 -3.91
C SER A 81 -13.12 14.70 -3.60
N LEU A 82 -12.48 13.95 -4.48
CA LEU A 82 -12.15 12.54 -4.22
C LEU A 82 -11.03 12.43 -3.18
N LEU A 83 -9.97 13.24 -3.32
CA LEU A 83 -8.85 13.27 -2.38
C LEU A 83 -9.29 13.65 -0.97
N GLU A 84 -10.15 14.67 -0.81
CA GLU A 84 -10.68 15.05 0.50
C GLU A 84 -11.50 13.94 1.16
N ARG A 85 -12.28 13.19 0.37
CA ARG A 85 -13.10 12.08 0.89
C ARG A 85 -12.25 10.88 1.31
N GLU A 86 -11.14 10.63 0.62
CA GLU A 86 -10.19 9.55 0.95
C GLU A 86 -9.35 9.92 2.16
N ASP A 87 -8.83 11.14 2.23
CA ASP A 87 -8.13 11.66 3.40
C ASP A 87 -9.01 11.60 4.66
N THR A 88 -10.29 11.98 4.56
CA THR A 88 -11.25 11.85 5.65
C THR A 88 -11.45 10.40 6.07
N ALA A 89 -11.53 9.45 5.14
CA ALA A 89 -11.67 8.03 5.46
C ALA A 89 -10.40 7.48 6.14
N ALA A 90 -9.22 7.81 5.63
CA ALA A 90 -7.94 7.41 6.19
C ALA A 90 -7.76 7.95 7.61
N ARG A 91 -8.11 9.22 7.85
CA ARG A 91 -8.08 9.87 9.18
C ARG A 91 -9.02 9.18 10.16
N HIS A 92 -10.26 8.85 9.74
CA HIS A 92 -11.20 8.10 10.58
C HIS A 92 -10.67 6.73 10.99
N VAL A 93 -10.04 6.02 10.06
CA VAL A 93 -9.41 4.71 10.32
C VAL A 93 -8.22 4.86 11.28
N SER A 94 -7.34 5.82 11.02
CA SER A 94 -6.19 6.12 11.88
C SER A 94 -6.62 6.45 13.31
N ASP A 95 -7.57 7.39 13.49
CA ASP A 95 -8.10 7.76 14.81
C ASP A 95 -8.66 6.56 15.57
N TYR A 96 -9.40 5.70 14.86
CA TYR A 96 -9.95 4.49 15.48
C TYR A 96 -8.86 3.53 15.97
N LEU A 97 -7.84 3.31 15.14
CA LEU A 97 -6.76 2.38 15.45
C LEU A 97 -5.83 2.91 16.54
N HIS A 98 -5.67 4.22 16.66
CA HIS A 98 -4.95 4.88 17.77
C HIS A 98 -5.78 5.08 19.03
N GLY A 99 -7.02 4.62 19.06
CA GLY A 99 -7.85 4.71 20.26
C GLY A 99 -8.61 6.03 20.41
N ASN A 100 -8.45 6.97 19.50
CA ASN A 100 -9.07 8.31 19.56
C ASN A 100 -10.56 8.31 19.23
N LYS A 101 -11.07 7.27 18.59
CA LYS A 101 -12.50 7.08 18.26
C LYS A 101 -13.09 5.88 19.02
N GLY A 102 -14.38 6.00 19.35
CA GLY A 102 -15.15 5.03 20.13
C GLY A 102 -15.31 3.67 19.45
N LYS A 103 -16.48 3.02 19.64
CA LYS A 103 -16.76 1.68 19.10
C LYS A 103 -16.90 1.70 17.58
N LEU A 104 -16.62 0.55 16.95
CA LEU A 104 -16.85 0.34 15.52
C LEU A 104 -18.33 0.57 15.17
N ASN A 105 -18.59 1.55 14.30
CA ASN A 105 -19.92 1.92 13.82
C ASN A 105 -20.01 1.84 12.29
N LEU A 106 -21.19 2.12 11.72
CA LEU A 106 -21.41 2.05 10.28
C LEU A 106 -20.52 3.02 9.49
N THR A 107 -20.35 4.26 9.97
CA THR A 107 -19.51 5.28 9.32
C THR A 107 -18.06 4.81 9.24
N LEU A 108 -17.54 4.28 10.34
CA LEU A 108 -16.17 3.77 10.40
C LEU A 108 -15.97 2.54 9.51
N ARG A 109 -16.96 1.62 9.45
CA ARG A 109 -16.93 0.49 8.50
C ARG A 109 -16.86 0.97 7.05
N LYS A 110 -17.62 2.00 6.68
CA LYS A 110 -17.56 2.62 5.35
C LYS A 110 -16.19 3.27 5.09
N SER A 111 -15.57 3.88 6.11
CA SER A 111 -14.22 4.44 5.99
C SER A 111 -13.18 3.35 5.73
N PHE A 112 -13.22 2.23 6.46
CA PHE A 112 -12.35 1.07 6.17
C PHE A 112 -12.56 0.52 4.77
N GLN A 113 -13.80 0.41 4.30
CA GLN A 113 -14.08 -0.03 2.93
C GLN A 113 -13.48 0.91 1.88
N LYS A 114 -13.59 2.22 2.09
CA LYS A 114 -12.97 3.20 1.18
C LYS A 114 -11.46 3.09 1.16
N VAL A 115 -10.82 2.97 2.32
CA VAL A 115 -9.36 2.77 2.38
C VAL A 115 -8.98 1.50 1.63
N MET A 116 -9.69 0.38 1.81
CA MET A 116 -9.39 -0.86 1.07
C MET A 116 -9.64 -0.73 -0.44
N GLU A 117 -10.64 0.04 -0.86
CA GLU A 117 -10.89 0.32 -2.29
C GLU A 117 -9.77 1.17 -2.88
N PHE A 118 -9.32 2.18 -2.16
CA PHE A 118 -8.21 3.04 -2.56
C PHE A 118 -6.90 2.26 -2.68
N GLU A 119 -6.56 1.48 -1.67
CA GLU A 119 -5.38 0.59 -1.71
C GLU A 119 -5.46 -0.42 -2.86
N ARG A 120 -6.64 -1.01 -3.08
CA ARG A 120 -6.84 -1.94 -4.20
C ARG A 120 -6.62 -1.27 -5.55
N ASP A 121 -7.09 -0.05 -5.76
CA ASP A 121 -6.86 0.68 -7.02
C ASP A 121 -5.38 1.01 -7.19
N ALA A 122 -4.68 1.43 -6.12
CA ALA A 122 -3.23 1.62 -6.14
C ALA A 122 -2.50 0.33 -6.58
N GLU A 123 -2.86 -0.82 -6.01
CA GLU A 123 -2.24 -2.10 -6.36
C GLU A 123 -2.52 -2.53 -7.80
N MET A 124 -3.70 -2.24 -8.33
CA MET A 124 -4.02 -2.48 -9.75
C MET A 124 -3.18 -1.60 -10.68
N ARG A 125 -2.96 -0.33 -10.32
CA ARG A 125 -2.07 0.60 -11.04
C ARG A 125 -0.62 0.13 -10.95
N ALA A 126 -0.20 -0.34 -9.78
CA ALA A 126 1.13 -0.90 -9.57
C ALA A 126 1.38 -2.10 -10.49
N VAL A 127 0.44 -3.04 -10.62
CA VAL A 127 0.54 -4.15 -11.59
C VAL A 127 0.67 -3.64 -13.01
N LYS A 128 -0.12 -2.64 -13.41
CA LYS A 128 0.01 -2.02 -14.74
C LYS A 128 1.42 -1.42 -14.95
N CYS A 129 1.97 -0.74 -13.93
CA CYS A 129 3.34 -0.23 -13.99
C CYS A 129 4.38 -1.35 -14.13
N ILE A 130 4.25 -2.44 -13.36
CA ILE A 130 5.14 -3.62 -13.43
C ILE A 130 5.19 -4.16 -14.86
N VAL A 131 4.03 -4.34 -15.49
CA VAL A 131 3.92 -4.85 -16.87
C VAL A 131 4.51 -3.86 -17.87
N THR A 132 4.09 -2.58 -17.80
CA THR A 132 4.50 -1.54 -18.75
C THR A 132 6.00 -1.32 -18.74
N HIS A 133 6.62 -1.30 -17.55
CA HIS A 133 8.06 -1.07 -17.41
C HIS A 133 8.89 -2.36 -17.40
N LYS A 134 8.24 -3.51 -17.61
CA LYS A 134 8.89 -4.84 -17.66
C LYS A 134 9.78 -5.08 -16.43
N LEU A 135 9.27 -4.74 -15.25
CA LEU A 135 10.00 -4.92 -14.00
C LEU A 135 10.13 -6.42 -13.69
N ASN A 136 11.28 -6.80 -13.16
CA ASN A 136 11.51 -8.19 -12.77
C ASN A 136 10.82 -8.52 -11.44
N ILE A 137 9.48 -8.43 -11.43
CA ILE A 137 8.61 -8.73 -10.29
C ILE A 137 7.62 -9.81 -10.72
N PRO A 138 7.58 -10.98 -10.07
CA PRO A 138 6.59 -12.01 -10.35
C PRO A 138 5.18 -11.51 -10.03
N ILE A 139 4.38 -11.24 -11.06
CA ILE A 139 3.07 -10.56 -10.94
C ILE A 139 2.13 -11.33 -10.02
N GLU A 140 2.04 -12.66 -10.16
CA GLU A 140 1.18 -13.47 -9.29
C GLU A 140 1.54 -13.30 -7.82
N MET A 141 2.81 -13.35 -7.48
CA MET A 141 3.29 -13.19 -6.12
C MET A 141 3.07 -11.76 -5.59
N TYR A 142 3.22 -10.77 -6.47
CA TYR A 142 2.89 -9.38 -6.14
C TYR A 142 1.40 -9.25 -5.77
N ILE A 143 0.49 -9.75 -6.62
CA ILE A 143 -0.95 -9.70 -6.37
C ILE A 143 -1.33 -10.43 -5.08
N LYS A 144 -0.73 -11.58 -4.80
CA LYS A 144 -0.97 -12.31 -3.54
C LYS A 144 -0.56 -11.49 -2.31
N ARG A 145 0.59 -10.81 -2.35
CA ARG A 145 1.02 -9.91 -1.27
C ARG A 145 0.11 -8.70 -1.12
N ALA A 146 -0.28 -8.09 -2.23
CA ALA A 146 -1.23 -7.00 -2.26
C ALA A 146 -2.59 -7.39 -1.65
N ASN A 147 -3.13 -8.55 -2.03
CA ASN A 147 -4.36 -9.07 -1.43
C ASN A 147 -4.21 -9.34 0.08
N LEU A 148 -3.07 -9.86 0.52
CA LEU A 148 -2.79 -10.03 1.94
C LEU A 148 -2.83 -8.69 2.68
N TYR A 149 -2.21 -7.66 2.14
CA TYR A 149 -2.23 -6.30 2.70
C TYR A 149 -3.67 -5.75 2.78
N ILE A 150 -4.44 -5.83 1.70
CA ILE A 150 -5.82 -5.36 1.66
C ILE A 150 -6.70 -6.11 2.67
N TYR A 151 -6.59 -7.45 2.76
CA TYR A 151 -7.36 -8.24 3.74
C TYR A 151 -6.95 -7.97 5.19
N SER A 152 -5.71 -7.54 5.42
CA SER A 152 -5.26 -7.16 6.77
C SER A 152 -6.08 -6.01 7.37
N HIS A 153 -6.60 -5.11 6.55
CA HIS A 153 -7.46 -4.02 7.02
C HIS A 153 -8.76 -4.50 7.68
N TYR A 154 -9.28 -5.69 7.29
CA TYR A 154 -10.40 -6.30 8.00
C TYR A 154 -10.06 -6.68 9.44
N LEU A 155 -8.86 -7.22 9.66
CA LEU A 155 -8.42 -7.55 11.00
C LEU A 155 -8.15 -6.28 11.80
N TYR A 156 -7.52 -5.28 11.22
CA TYR A 156 -7.33 -3.97 11.87
C TYR A 156 -8.67 -3.39 12.32
N MET A 157 -9.68 -3.44 11.45
CA MET A 157 -11.03 -2.99 11.77
C MET A 157 -11.66 -3.74 12.94
N LEU A 158 -11.56 -5.07 12.96
CA LEU A 158 -12.20 -5.91 13.98
C LEU A 158 -11.44 -5.93 15.30
N LEU A 159 -10.11 -5.93 15.24
CA LEU A 159 -9.24 -6.12 16.40
C LEU A 159 -8.69 -4.81 16.96
N ARG A 160 -8.93 -3.69 16.25
CA ARG A 160 -8.48 -2.34 16.62
C ARG A 160 -6.98 -2.26 16.90
N LYS A 161 -6.17 -2.90 16.04
CA LYS A 161 -4.72 -2.94 16.16
C LYS A 161 -4.05 -2.98 14.79
N TYR A 162 -2.87 -2.37 14.68
CA TYR A 162 -1.95 -2.53 13.55
C TYR A 162 -0.93 -3.65 13.75
N SER A 163 -0.76 -4.14 14.97
CA SER A 163 0.35 -5.03 15.30
C SER A 163 -0.02 -6.50 15.10
N TRP A 164 0.94 -7.27 14.62
CA TRP A 164 0.88 -8.71 14.47
C TRP A 164 1.83 -9.38 15.48
N LYS A 165 1.44 -10.49 16.08
CA LYS A 165 2.37 -11.33 16.85
C LYS A 165 3.45 -11.91 15.94
N LYS A 166 3.06 -12.32 14.73
CA LYS A 166 3.96 -12.77 13.66
C LYS A 166 3.56 -12.07 12.36
N ASN A 167 4.50 -11.44 11.68
CA ASN A 167 4.19 -10.74 10.43
C ASN A 167 3.77 -11.74 9.34
N PRO A 168 2.51 -11.74 8.88
CA PRO A 168 2.02 -12.69 7.88
C PRO A 168 2.67 -12.50 6.52
N ASN A 169 3.15 -11.29 6.20
CA ASN A 169 3.86 -10.98 4.95
C ASN A 169 5.20 -11.72 4.81
N LYS A 170 5.73 -12.28 5.91
CA LYS A 170 6.94 -13.12 5.90
C LYS A 170 6.61 -14.61 5.78
N SER A 171 5.33 -14.99 5.75
CA SER A 171 4.91 -16.39 5.68
C SER A 171 4.55 -16.79 4.25
N CYS A 172 5.41 -17.57 3.60
CA CYS A 172 5.11 -18.14 2.28
C CYS A 172 3.79 -18.93 2.27
N LYS A 173 3.44 -19.60 3.38
CA LYS A 173 2.18 -20.34 3.53
C LYS A 173 0.98 -19.40 3.46
N VAL A 174 1.01 -18.26 4.15
CA VAL A 174 -0.08 -17.27 4.12
C VAL A 174 -0.20 -16.66 2.74
N ILE A 175 0.91 -16.24 2.16
CA ILE A 175 0.93 -15.64 0.82
C ILE A 175 0.40 -16.63 -0.24
N ALA A 176 0.77 -17.91 -0.15
CA ALA A 176 0.30 -18.93 -1.08
C ALA A 176 -1.23 -19.08 -1.11
N GLU A 177 -1.89 -18.89 0.04
CA GLU A 177 -3.35 -18.98 0.18
C GLU A 177 -4.11 -17.72 -0.32
N MET A 178 -3.40 -16.63 -0.61
CA MET A 178 -4.03 -15.42 -1.12
C MET A 178 -4.46 -15.58 -2.57
N PRO A 179 -5.56 -14.90 -2.99
CA PRO A 179 -5.97 -14.87 -4.39
C PRO A 179 -4.86 -14.31 -5.29
N SER A 180 -4.70 -14.90 -6.48
CA SER A 180 -3.77 -14.44 -7.53
C SER A 180 -4.38 -13.40 -8.48
N ASN A 181 -5.57 -12.91 -8.18
CA ASN A 181 -6.25 -11.84 -8.91
C ASN A 181 -6.93 -10.88 -7.94
N PHE A 182 -7.17 -9.65 -8.39
CA PHE A 182 -8.00 -8.71 -7.65
C PHE A 182 -9.47 -9.00 -7.92
N ARG A 183 -10.31 -8.94 -6.90
CA ARG A 183 -11.76 -9.04 -7.08
C ARG A 183 -12.26 -7.86 -7.91
N THR A 184 -13.22 -8.11 -8.80
CA THR A 184 -13.86 -7.06 -9.63
C THR A 184 -14.66 -6.05 -8.82
N LYS A 185 -15.25 -6.50 -7.68
CA LYS A 185 -15.96 -5.64 -6.74
C LYS A 185 -15.10 -5.45 -5.47
N ALA A 186 -15.21 -4.27 -4.87
CA ALA A 186 -14.55 -3.94 -3.63
C ALA A 186 -14.64 -5.07 -2.60
N HIS A 187 -13.59 -5.18 -1.81
CA HIS A 187 -13.49 -6.18 -0.73
C HIS A 187 -14.51 -5.87 0.38
N LYS A 188 -15.80 -6.13 0.12
CA LYS A 188 -16.86 -5.91 1.12
C LYS A 188 -16.77 -6.86 2.31
N SER A 189 -16.06 -7.98 2.15
CA SER A 189 -15.85 -8.97 3.20
C SER A 189 -14.55 -9.74 2.97
N CYS A 190 -13.86 -10.10 4.04
CA CYS A 190 -12.77 -11.07 3.99
C CYS A 190 -13.35 -12.48 3.91
N PRO A 191 -12.91 -13.34 2.96
CA PRO A 191 -13.32 -14.73 2.95
C PRO A 191 -13.01 -15.40 4.29
N LEU A 192 -13.96 -16.20 4.81
CA LEU A 192 -13.82 -16.81 6.13
C LEU A 192 -12.53 -17.64 6.28
N LYS A 193 -12.12 -18.35 5.22
CA LYS A 193 -10.85 -19.11 5.20
C LYS A 193 -9.65 -18.18 5.42
N ILE A 194 -9.60 -17.07 4.71
CA ILE A 194 -8.50 -16.08 4.82
C ILE A 194 -8.54 -15.42 6.19
N TYR A 195 -9.72 -15.02 6.67
CA TYR A 195 -9.89 -14.44 7.99
C TYR A 195 -9.36 -15.35 9.10
N LYS A 196 -9.77 -16.63 9.13
CA LYS A 196 -9.28 -17.62 10.10
C LYS A 196 -7.77 -17.81 10.01
N LEU A 197 -7.23 -17.88 8.80
CA LEU A 197 -5.78 -17.98 8.59
C LEU A 197 -5.05 -16.77 9.17
N LEU A 198 -5.48 -15.57 8.87
CA LEU A 198 -4.85 -14.34 9.36
C LEU A 198 -4.94 -14.19 10.88
N GLN A 199 -6.03 -14.64 11.51
CA GLN A 199 -6.17 -14.65 12.97
C GLN A 199 -5.05 -15.43 13.68
N THR A 200 -4.48 -16.47 13.05
CA THR A 200 -3.39 -17.25 13.66
C THR A 200 -2.07 -16.47 13.78
N TYR A 201 -1.95 -15.33 13.09
CA TYR A 201 -0.79 -14.43 13.09
C TYR A 201 -0.97 -13.19 13.98
N TRP A 202 -2.18 -13.00 14.48
CA TRP A 202 -2.54 -11.88 15.36
C TRP A 202 -2.28 -12.20 16.86
#